data_6c6fbdaa2354894572cae1ec582880b5
#
_entry.id   6c6fbdaa2354894572cae1ec582880b5
#
_cell.length_a   1.000
_cell.length_b   1.000
_cell.length_c   1.000
_cell.angle_alpha   90.00
_cell.angle_beta   90.00
_cell.angle_gamma   90.00
#
_symmetry.space_group_name_H-M   'P 1'
#
loop_
_entity.id
_entity.type
_entity.pdbx_description
1 polymer ?
#
loop_
_entity_poly.entity_id
_entity_poly.type
_entity_poly.pdbx_seq_one_letter_code
_entity_poly.pdbx_strand_id
1 'polypeptide(L)'
;MRLQTLLDTVDNLATDIEIRGLSLDSRQVKPGYVFIALKGERHHGLDFAEQAIAKGAVAVIYEPDGAGVIPEVAIQWVAVSGLADKLGAIAARFYGDPSQHLQVIGITGTNGKTTCSQLLAQALDDSAVIGTLGWGEPDNLTPTLNTTPDALAVQQMLGSCRDMGKRLVAME
;
A
#
# COMPACT_ATOMS: atom_id res chain seq x y z
N MET A 1 3.34 3.94 -13.88
CA MET A 1 1.99 3.34 -14.14
C MET A 1 1.00 4.45 -14.45
N ARG A 2 -0.07 4.16 -15.20
CA ARG A 2 -1.12 5.15 -15.47
C ARG A 2 -2.30 4.97 -14.51
N LEU A 3 -2.96 6.06 -14.13
CA LEU A 3 -4.10 6.02 -13.18
C LEU A 3 -5.24 5.14 -13.69
N GLN A 4 -5.52 5.16 -14.98
CA GLN A 4 -6.51 4.27 -15.62
C GLN A 4 -6.20 2.78 -15.43
N THR A 5 -4.93 2.40 -15.54
CA THR A 5 -4.48 1.02 -15.34
C THR A 5 -4.59 0.60 -13.86
N LEU A 6 -4.48 1.56 -12.94
CA LEU A 6 -4.62 1.28 -11.51
C LEU A 6 -6.07 0.95 -11.12
N LEU A 7 -7.04 1.59 -11.78
CA LEU A 7 -8.46 1.52 -11.44
C LEU A 7 -9.27 0.91 -12.60
N ASP A 8 -9.20 -0.41 -12.79
CA ASP A 8 -9.89 -1.14 -13.88
C ASP A 8 -11.40 -0.93 -13.95
N THR A 9 -12.02 -0.42 -12.90
CA THR A 9 -13.48 -0.32 -12.75
C THR A 9 -14.01 1.08 -12.87
N VAL A 10 -13.16 2.08 -13.14
CA VAL A 10 -13.57 3.48 -13.25
C VAL A 10 -13.52 3.90 -14.72
N ASP A 11 -14.68 3.89 -15.38
CA ASP A 11 -14.84 4.48 -16.70
C ASP A 11 -14.73 6.01 -16.63
N ASN A 12 -14.14 6.62 -17.67
CA ASN A 12 -14.05 8.07 -17.86
C ASN A 12 -13.14 8.85 -16.88
N LEU A 13 -11.95 8.34 -16.61
CA LEU A 13 -10.90 9.20 -16.07
C LEU A 13 -10.52 10.26 -17.12
N ALA A 14 -10.75 11.53 -16.81
CA ALA A 14 -10.67 12.64 -17.78
C ALA A 14 -9.26 12.89 -18.34
N THR A 15 -8.21 12.32 -17.73
CA THR A 15 -6.81 12.51 -18.12
C THR A 15 -5.98 11.26 -17.84
N ASP A 16 -5.07 10.98 -18.76
CA ASP A 16 -4.06 9.93 -18.63
C ASP A 16 -2.92 10.41 -17.73
N ILE A 17 -3.08 10.20 -16.42
CA ILE A 17 -2.14 10.66 -15.40
C ILE A 17 -1.12 9.56 -15.12
N GLU A 18 0.17 9.90 -15.28
CA GLU A 18 1.26 9.03 -14.83
C GLU A 18 1.43 9.14 -13.32
N ILE A 19 1.41 7.99 -12.65
CA ILE A 19 1.56 7.89 -11.20
C ILE A 19 2.89 7.23 -10.83
N ARG A 20 3.54 7.77 -9.79
CA ARG A 20 4.85 7.34 -9.31
C ARG A 20 4.82 6.67 -7.95
N GLY A 21 3.71 6.79 -7.23
CA GLY A 21 3.54 6.20 -5.92
C GLY A 21 2.12 6.36 -5.38
N LEU A 22 1.83 5.60 -4.33
CA LEU A 22 0.58 5.66 -3.57
C LEU A 22 0.89 6.05 -2.12
N SER A 23 0.02 6.78 -1.46
CA SER A 23 0.15 7.09 -0.04
C SER A 23 -1.20 7.22 0.65
N LEU A 24 -1.31 6.64 1.85
CA LEU A 24 -2.41 6.84 2.80
C LEU A 24 -2.15 8.02 3.75
N ASP A 25 -0.90 8.46 3.86
CA ASP A 25 -0.49 9.55 4.74
C ASP A 25 -0.15 10.78 3.90
N SER A 26 -0.95 11.86 4.04
CA SER A 26 -0.75 13.13 3.34
C SER A 26 0.65 13.73 3.57
N ARG A 27 1.26 13.44 4.73
CA ARG A 27 2.61 13.92 5.10
C ARG A 27 3.72 13.24 4.30
N GLN A 28 3.47 12.00 3.81
CA GLN A 28 4.43 11.19 3.06
C GLN A 28 4.25 11.28 1.54
N VAL A 29 3.24 12.03 1.08
CA VAL A 29 3.03 12.28 -0.35
C VAL A 29 4.26 13.00 -0.94
N LYS A 30 4.64 12.56 -2.14
CA LYS A 30 5.71 13.14 -2.98
C LYS A 30 5.14 13.52 -4.35
N PRO A 31 5.80 14.38 -5.11
CA PRO A 31 5.37 14.74 -6.47
C PRO A 31 5.13 13.51 -7.36
N GLY A 32 3.95 13.46 -7.98
CA GLY A 32 3.52 12.33 -8.80
C GLY A 32 2.81 11.20 -8.05
N TYR A 33 2.56 11.34 -6.76
CA TYR A 33 1.84 10.34 -5.96
C TYR A 33 0.31 10.50 -6.11
N VAL A 34 -0.38 9.40 -5.93
CA VAL A 34 -1.82 9.39 -5.66
C VAL A 34 -2.02 9.32 -4.16
N PHE A 35 -2.83 10.23 -3.64
CA PHE A 35 -3.27 10.17 -2.26
C PHE A 35 -4.55 9.32 -2.16
N ILE A 36 -4.57 8.36 -1.24
CA ILE A 36 -5.72 7.48 -0.99
C ILE A 36 -6.37 7.91 0.32
N ALA A 37 -7.56 8.49 0.21
CA ALA A 37 -8.32 9.04 1.32
C ALA A 37 -9.39 8.06 1.79
N LEU A 38 -9.05 7.22 2.77
CA LEU A 38 -9.97 6.29 3.40
C LEU A 38 -10.90 6.99 4.39
N LYS A 39 -12.04 6.37 4.64
CA LYS A 39 -12.90 6.71 5.78
C LYS A 39 -12.30 6.13 7.05
N GLY A 40 -11.90 6.98 7.97
CA GLY A 40 -11.45 6.58 9.31
C GLY A 40 -12.58 6.66 10.34
N GLU A 41 -12.32 6.23 11.56
CA GLU A 41 -13.30 6.28 12.67
C GLU A 41 -13.62 7.70 13.14
N ARG A 42 -12.65 8.61 13.13
CA ARG A 42 -12.78 9.99 13.66
C ARG A 42 -12.72 11.06 12.58
N HIS A 43 -11.93 10.82 11.55
CA HIS A 43 -11.67 11.73 10.45
C HIS A 43 -11.77 11.01 9.13
N HIS A 44 -12.24 11.73 8.12
CA HIS A 44 -12.16 11.24 6.75
C HIS A 44 -10.82 11.63 6.14
N GLY A 45 -10.21 10.74 5.35
CA GLY A 45 -8.95 11.02 4.67
C GLY A 45 -8.99 12.28 3.80
N LEU A 46 -10.16 12.65 3.28
CA LEU A 46 -10.35 13.90 2.53
C LEU A 46 -10.01 15.16 3.32
N ASP A 47 -10.11 15.15 4.64
CA ASP A 47 -9.71 16.28 5.50
C ASP A 47 -8.24 16.66 5.32
N PHE A 48 -7.43 15.72 4.81
CA PHE A 48 -5.99 15.88 4.55
C PHE A 48 -5.65 16.05 3.07
N ALA A 49 -6.66 16.10 2.19
CA ALA A 49 -6.43 16.14 0.74
C ALA A 49 -5.67 17.39 0.29
N GLU A 50 -6.00 18.58 0.82
CA GLU A 50 -5.28 19.81 0.51
C GLU A 50 -3.79 19.72 0.86
N GLN A 51 -3.46 19.12 2.00
CA GLN A 51 -2.07 18.89 2.39
C GLN A 51 -1.36 17.95 1.40
N ALA A 52 -2.02 16.88 0.97
CA ALA A 52 -1.48 15.94 -0.02
C ALA A 52 -1.25 16.63 -1.37
N ILE A 53 -2.19 17.47 -1.81
CA ILE A 53 -2.10 18.24 -3.05
C ILE A 53 -0.93 19.24 -2.98
N ALA A 54 -0.81 19.95 -1.88
CA ALA A 54 0.30 20.90 -1.65
C ALA A 54 1.67 20.19 -1.69
N LYS A 55 1.75 18.89 -1.41
CA LYS A 55 2.95 18.05 -1.51
C LYS A 55 3.15 17.42 -2.89
N GLY A 56 2.26 17.68 -3.84
CA GLY A 56 2.40 17.24 -5.22
C GLY A 56 1.65 15.95 -5.56
N ALA A 57 0.57 15.64 -4.83
CA ALA A 57 -0.36 14.62 -5.29
C ALA A 57 -0.93 15.00 -6.67
N VAL A 58 -0.97 14.04 -7.59
CA VAL A 58 -1.49 14.22 -8.95
C VAL A 58 -2.95 13.74 -9.09
N ALA A 59 -3.42 12.96 -8.13
CA ALA A 59 -4.80 12.51 -8.02
C ALA A 59 -5.14 12.17 -6.56
N VAL A 60 -6.42 12.20 -6.24
CA VAL A 60 -6.96 11.73 -4.97
C VAL A 60 -8.01 10.65 -5.25
N ILE A 61 -7.79 9.45 -4.73
CA ILE A 61 -8.80 8.38 -4.69
C ILE A 61 -9.43 8.41 -3.31
N TYR A 62 -10.75 8.46 -3.23
CA TYR A 62 -11.42 8.61 -1.94
C TYR A 62 -12.66 7.72 -1.79
N GLU A 63 -12.95 7.35 -0.54
CA GLU A 63 -14.23 6.72 -0.17
C GLU A 63 -15.34 7.77 -0.18
N PRO A 64 -16.42 7.60 -0.98
CA PRO A 64 -17.51 8.58 -1.02
C PRO A 64 -18.40 8.54 0.23
N ASP A 65 -18.47 7.41 0.94
CA ASP A 65 -19.26 7.30 2.16
C ASP A 65 -18.65 8.13 3.29
N GLY A 66 -19.43 9.08 3.82
CA GLY A 66 -18.99 10.03 4.85
C GLY A 66 -18.04 11.12 4.34
N ALA A 67 -17.84 11.22 3.03
CA ALA A 67 -17.09 12.31 2.43
C ALA A 67 -17.78 13.66 2.67
N GLY A 68 -16.99 14.64 3.10
CA GLY A 68 -17.41 16.04 3.16
C GLY A 68 -17.42 16.72 1.79
N VAL A 69 -17.22 18.02 1.80
CA VAL A 69 -17.11 18.82 0.57
C VAL A 69 -15.75 18.51 -0.08
N ILE A 70 -15.79 18.14 -1.36
CA ILE A 70 -14.56 17.95 -2.14
C ILE A 70 -14.00 19.34 -2.47
N PRO A 71 -12.73 19.62 -2.17
CA PRO A 71 -12.11 20.89 -2.50
C PRO A 71 -12.17 21.21 -4.00
N GLU A 72 -12.49 22.45 -4.36
CA GLU A 72 -12.47 22.93 -5.75
C GLU A 72 -11.02 23.18 -6.23
N VAL A 73 -10.23 22.14 -6.30
CA VAL A 73 -8.86 22.19 -6.80
C VAL A 73 -8.77 21.41 -8.10
N ALA A 74 -8.06 21.97 -9.09
CA ALA A 74 -7.87 21.35 -10.40
C ALA A 74 -6.93 20.14 -10.33
N ILE A 75 -7.44 19.04 -9.79
CA ILE A 75 -6.78 17.74 -9.67
C ILE A 75 -7.78 16.64 -10.02
N GLN A 76 -7.31 15.44 -10.36
CA GLN A 76 -8.19 14.31 -10.59
C GLN A 76 -8.72 13.74 -9.26
N TRP A 77 -10.04 13.81 -9.08
CA TRP A 77 -10.75 13.18 -7.97
C TRP A 77 -11.43 11.91 -8.45
N VAL A 78 -11.26 10.82 -7.71
CA VAL A 78 -11.85 9.52 -8.06
C VAL A 78 -12.54 8.92 -6.85
N ALA A 79 -13.87 8.83 -6.92
CA ALA A 79 -14.67 8.17 -5.89
C ALA A 79 -14.64 6.65 -6.09
N VAL A 80 -14.32 5.91 -5.05
CA VAL A 80 -14.32 4.44 -5.05
C VAL A 80 -15.02 3.93 -3.80
N SER A 81 -16.23 3.44 -3.96
CA SER A 81 -17.00 2.87 -2.84
C SER A 81 -16.37 1.57 -2.36
N GLY A 82 -16.29 1.37 -1.04
CA GLY A 82 -15.63 0.23 -0.42
C GLY A 82 -14.11 0.27 -0.64
N LEU A 83 -13.53 1.46 -0.64
CA LEU A 83 -12.11 1.68 -0.92
C LEU A 83 -11.19 0.91 0.03
N ALA A 84 -11.56 0.76 1.29
CA ALA A 84 -10.78 0.00 2.27
C ALA A 84 -10.62 -1.47 1.86
N ASP A 85 -11.69 -2.11 1.40
CA ASP A 85 -11.67 -3.50 0.94
C ASP A 85 -10.91 -3.68 -0.38
N LYS A 86 -10.88 -2.65 -1.21
CA LYS A 86 -10.22 -2.64 -2.52
C LYS A 86 -8.74 -2.22 -2.45
N LEU A 87 -8.31 -1.65 -1.33
CA LEU A 87 -6.97 -1.09 -1.15
C LEU A 87 -5.87 -2.11 -1.48
N GLY A 88 -6.02 -3.34 -0.99
CA GLY A 88 -5.06 -4.41 -1.25
C GLY A 88 -4.89 -4.73 -2.72
N ALA A 89 -6.01 -4.82 -3.47
CA ALA A 89 -5.99 -5.09 -4.91
C ALA A 89 -5.42 -3.90 -5.71
N ILE A 90 -5.78 -2.67 -5.33
CA ILE A 90 -5.23 -1.45 -5.94
C ILE A 90 -3.71 -1.38 -5.73
N ALA A 91 -3.26 -1.63 -4.51
CA ALA A 91 -1.85 -1.65 -4.18
C ALA A 91 -1.10 -2.79 -4.89
N ALA A 92 -1.65 -4.01 -4.90
CA ALA A 92 -1.07 -5.15 -5.62
C ALA A 92 -0.83 -4.82 -7.08
N ARG A 93 -1.82 -4.27 -7.77
CA ARG A 93 -1.70 -3.85 -9.17
C ARG A 93 -0.64 -2.78 -9.36
N PHE A 94 -0.56 -1.78 -8.46
CA PHE A 94 0.47 -0.75 -8.53
C PHE A 94 1.88 -1.34 -8.43
N TYR A 95 2.10 -2.30 -7.53
CA TYR A 95 3.39 -2.96 -7.32
C TYR A 95 3.63 -4.17 -8.24
N GLY A 96 2.75 -4.40 -9.24
CA GLY A 96 2.90 -5.48 -10.23
C GLY A 96 2.62 -6.87 -9.67
N ASP A 97 1.57 -6.98 -8.85
CA ASP A 97 1.06 -8.23 -8.28
C ASP A 97 2.16 -9.11 -7.65
N PRO A 98 2.93 -8.59 -6.67
CA PRO A 98 4.15 -9.21 -6.19
C PRO A 98 3.92 -10.62 -5.62
N SER A 99 2.75 -10.89 -5.04
CA SER A 99 2.40 -12.22 -4.52
C SER A 99 2.26 -13.31 -5.59
N GLN A 100 2.13 -12.94 -6.86
CA GLN A 100 2.16 -13.92 -7.96
C GLN A 100 3.57 -14.38 -8.31
N HIS A 101 4.57 -13.65 -7.86
CA HIS A 101 6.00 -13.91 -8.11
C HIS A 101 6.76 -14.41 -6.87
N LEU A 102 6.08 -14.46 -5.73
CA LEU A 102 6.62 -14.85 -4.43
C LEU A 102 5.79 -15.99 -3.83
N GLN A 103 6.45 -16.93 -3.19
CA GLN A 103 5.79 -17.87 -2.30
C GLN A 103 5.60 -17.18 -0.94
N VAL A 104 4.36 -16.88 -0.55
CA VAL A 104 4.06 -16.24 0.73
C VAL A 104 3.57 -17.29 1.72
N ILE A 105 4.25 -17.41 2.86
CA ILE A 105 3.89 -18.29 3.96
C ILE A 105 3.36 -17.44 5.10
N GLY A 106 2.03 -17.49 5.32
CA GLY A 106 1.38 -16.80 6.44
C GLY A 106 1.52 -17.58 7.74
N ILE A 107 1.94 -16.90 8.82
CA ILE A 107 2.13 -17.49 10.13
C ILE A 107 1.20 -16.80 11.13
N THR A 108 0.27 -17.55 11.69
CA THR A 108 -0.65 -17.04 12.70
C THR A 108 -0.57 -17.85 13.98
N GLY A 109 -1.11 -17.33 15.08
CA GLY A 109 -1.11 -17.99 16.38
C GLY A 109 -0.96 -17.00 17.53
N THR A 110 -1.15 -17.46 18.75
CA THR A 110 -1.03 -16.61 19.95
C THR A 110 0.43 -16.38 20.36
N ASN A 111 1.29 -17.39 20.18
CA ASN A 111 2.72 -17.33 20.54
C ASN A 111 3.58 -17.92 19.42
N GLY A 112 4.85 -17.52 19.38
CA GLY A 112 5.87 -18.11 18.52
C GLY A 112 5.86 -17.65 17.07
N LYS A 113 4.95 -16.77 16.65
CA LYS A 113 4.87 -16.26 15.26
C LYS A 113 6.20 -15.71 14.78
N THR A 114 6.74 -14.74 15.50
CA THR A 114 8.01 -14.09 15.16
C THR A 114 9.17 -15.07 15.14
N THR A 115 9.23 -15.99 16.11
CA THR A 115 10.26 -17.03 16.10
C THR A 115 10.16 -17.95 14.89
N CYS A 116 8.94 -18.39 14.55
CA CYS A 116 8.70 -19.24 13.40
C CYS A 116 9.03 -18.52 12.08
N SER A 117 8.62 -17.26 11.92
CA SER A 117 8.90 -16.50 10.69
C SER A 117 10.41 -16.30 10.50
N GLN A 118 11.14 -15.96 11.56
CA GLN A 118 12.59 -15.80 11.53
C GLN A 118 13.32 -17.11 11.23
N LEU A 119 12.98 -18.20 11.92
CA LEU A 119 13.60 -19.51 11.68
C LEU A 119 13.32 -20.01 10.26
N LEU A 120 12.11 -19.84 9.77
CA LEU A 120 11.74 -20.25 8.42
C LEU A 120 12.57 -19.49 7.36
N ALA A 121 12.68 -18.18 7.54
CA ALA A 121 13.45 -17.36 6.62
C ALA A 121 14.96 -17.59 6.72
N GLN A 122 15.49 -17.97 7.88
CA GLN A 122 16.89 -18.34 8.01
C GLN A 122 17.20 -19.74 7.45
N ALA A 123 16.21 -20.64 7.43
CA ALA A 123 16.39 -22.00 6.95
C ALA A 123 16.25 -22.15 5.42
N LEU A 124 15.66 -21.16 4.76
CA LEU A 124 15.36 -21.20 3.32
C LEU A 124 16.13 -20.13 2.57
N ASP A 125 16.77 -20.54 1.48
CA ASP A 125 17.48 -19.62 0.62
C ASP A 125 16.52 -18.66 -0.10
N ASP A 126 17.01 -17.48 -0.48
CA ASP A 126 16.25 -16.45 -1.19
C ASP A 126 14.95 -16.05 -0.48
N SER A 127 14.96 -16.05 0.84
CA SER A 127 13.81 -15.73 1.66
C SER A 127 13.87 -14.34 2.28
N ALA A 128 12.71 -13.84 2.68
CA ALA A 128 12.53 -12.61 3.44
C ALA A 128 11.46 -12.79 4.52
N VAL A 129 11.41 -11.85 5.44
CA VAL A 129 10.40 -11.78 6.51
C VAL A 129 9.57 -10.50 6.38
N ILE A 130 8.30 -10.57 6.75
CA ILE A 130 7.46 -9.41 7.07
C ILE A 130 6.80 -9.69 8.42
N GLY A 131 7.15 -8.91 9.43
CA GLY A 131 6.62 -9.17 10.77
C GLY A 131 6.92 -8.06 11.78
N THR A 132 6.68 -8.38 13.05
CA THR A 132 6.78 -7.43 14.18
C THR A 132 8.17 -6.81 14.32
N LEU A 133 9.25 -7.54 14.01
CA LEU A 133 10.62 -7.03 14.10
C LEU A 133 11.03 -6.15 12.91
N GLY A 134 10.26 -6.18 11.84
CA GLY A 134 10.55 -5.49 10.60
C GLY A 134 10.28 -6.35 9.37
N TRP A 135 10.80 -5.92 8.24
CA TRP A 135 10.67 -6.64 6.97
C TRP A 135 11.99 -6.61 6.18
N GLY A 136 12.18 -7.59 5.33
CA GLY A 136 13.37 -7.73 4.49
C GLY A 136 14.17 -9.00 4.79
N GLU A 137 15.47 -8.95 4.61
CA GLU A 137 16.36 -10.08 4.89
C GLU A 137 16.48 -10.31 6.41
N PRO A 138 16.52 -11.58 6.89
CA PRO A 138 16.56 -11.87 8.33
C PRO A 138 17.67 -11.15 9.10
N ASP A 139 18.83 -10.96 8.47
CA ASP A 139 20.00 -10.31 9.07
C ASP A 139 20.03 -8.77 8.86
N ASN A 140 19.09 -8.24 8.05
CA ASN A 140 19.03 -6.81 7.71
C ASN A 140 17.59 -6.32 7.56
N LEU A 141 16.87 -6.31 8.67
CA LEU A 141 15.47 -5.91 8.69
C LEU A 141 15.29 -4.38 8.67
N THR A 142 14.40 -3.93 7.81
CA THR A 142 13.90 -2.56 7.84
C THR A 142 12.76 -2.47 8.87
N PRO A 143 12.82 -1.56 9.86
CA PRO A 143 11.75 -1.40 10.83
C PRO A 143 10.41 -1.03 10.17
N THR A 144 9.31 -1.56 10.69
CA THR A 144 7.95 -1.13 10.32
C THR A 144 7.51 0.03 11.19
N LEU A 145 6.79 0.99 10.61
CA LEU A 145 6.22 2.12 11.36
C LEU A 145 5.08 1.69 12.29
N ASN A 146 4.37 0.62 11.93
CA ASN A 146 3.26 0.06 12.70
C ASN A 146 3.48 -1.43 12.93
N THR A 147 3.02 -1.94 14.05
CA THR A 147 3.08 -3.37 14.40
C THR A 147 2.33 -4.24 13.39
N THR A 148 1.23 -3.72 12.84
CA THR A 148 0.48 -4.34 11.75
C THR A 148 0.47 -3.37 10.57
N PRO A 149 1.19 -3.66 9.48
CA PRO A 149 1.17 -2.83 8.29
C PRO A 149 -0.21 -2.87 7.62
N ASP A 150 -0.62 -1.75 7.03
CA ASP A 150 -1.81 -1.70 6.20
C ASP A 150 -1.61 -2.44 4.86
N ALA A 151 -2.71 -2.65 4.12
CA ALA A 151 -2.67 -3.40 2.87
C ALA A 151 -1.77 -2.77 1.79
N LEU A 152 -1.63 -1.42 1.79
CA LEU A 152 -0.71 -0.73 0.89
C LEU A 152 0.74 -1.03 1.26
N ALA A 153 1.07 -0.93 2.53
CA ALA A 153 2.41 -1.21 3.04
C ALA A 153 2.82 -2.67 2.80
N VAL A 154 1.90 -3.62 3.02
CA VAL A 154 2.15 -5.05 2.72
C VAL A 154 2.53 -5.26 1.26
N GLN A 155 1.78 -4.69 0.31
CA GLN A 155 2.07 -4.85 -1.12
C GLN A 155 3.39 -4.18 -1.51
N GLN A 156 3.71 -3.04 -0.90
CA GLN A 156 5.00 -2.37 -1.08
C GLN A 156 6.16 -3.24 -0.58
N MET A 157 6.03 -3.84 0.60
CA MET A 157 7.05 -4.73 1.17
C MET A 157 7.23 -5.97 0.32
N LEU A 158 6.15 -6.61 -0.14
CA LEU A 158 6.19 -7.75 -1.05
C LEU A 158 6.87 -7.38 -2.38
N GLY A 159 6.51 -6.23 -2.96
CA GLY A 159 7.17 -5.73 -4.17
C GLY A 159 8.67 -5.53 -3.97
N SER A 160 9.06 -4.95 -2.85
CA SER A 160 10.48 -4.75 -2.51
C SER A 160 11.22 -6.08 -2.32
N CYS A 161 10.60 -7.07 -1.66
CA CYS A 161 11.18 -8.41 -1.51
C CYS A 161 11.40 -9.07 -2.88
N ARG A 162 10.41 -8.99 -3.79
CA ARG A 162 10.56 -9.48 -5.16
C ARG A 162 11.73 -8.79 -5.89
N ASP A 163 11.81 -7.48 -5.78
CA ASP A 163 12.85 -6.68 -6.47
C ASP A 163 14.25 -6.93 -5.90
N MET A 164 14.35 -7.37 -4.64
CA MET A 164 15.58 -7.91 -4.03
C MET A 164 15.91 -9.33 -4.48
N GLY A 165 15.13 -9.93 -5.38
CA GLY A 165 15.34 -11.29 -5.88
C GLY A 165 14.90 -12.39 -4.93
N LYS A 166 14.08 -12.06 -3.92
CA LYS A 166 13.54 -13.09 -3.02
C LYS A 166 12.48 -13.93 -3.72
N ARG A 167 12.38 -15.18 -3.32
CA ARG A 167 11.43 -16.17 -3.85
C ARG A 167 10.38 -16.55 -2.83
N LEU A 168 10.69 -16.37 -1.54
CA LEU A 168 9.83 -16.72 -0.43
C LEU A 168 9.74 -15.58 0.58
N VAL A 169 8.55 -15.36 1.13
CA VAL A 169 8.31 -14.41 2.23
C VAL A 169 7.55 -15.11 3.36
N ALA A 170 8.16 -15.14 4.55
CA ALA A 170 7.50 -15.56 5.78
C ALA A 170 6.83 -14.35 6.43
N MET A 171 5.50 -14.34 6.50
CA MET A 171 4.72 -13.20 6.97
C MET A 171 3.88 -13.56 8.22
N GLU A 172 3.97 -12.76 9.28
CA GLU A 172 3.16 -12.86 10.49
C GLU A 172 2.10 -11.74 10.64
#